data_1fe7220078f6192c68a3b46ddc064811
#
_entry.id   1fe7220078f6192c68a3b46ddc064811
#
_cell.length_a   1.000
_cell.length_b   1.000
_cell.length_c   1.000
_cell.angle_alpha   90.00
_cell.angle_beta   90.00
_cell.angle_gamma   90.00
#
_symmetry.space_group_name_H-M   'P 1'
#
loop_
_entity.id
_entity.type
_entity.pdbx_description
1 polymer ?
#
loop_
_entity_poly.entity_id
_entity_poly.type
_entity_poly.pdbx_seq_one_letter_code
_entity_poly.pdbx_strand_id
1 'polypeptide(L)'
;MHCRSQPSRRSRGPRGRRGPNPRMLPFASCLPGSLLLWALLLLLLGAASPQDSEEPDSYTECTDGYEWDPDSQHCRDVNECLTIPEACKGEMKCINHYGGYLCLPRSAAVINDLHGEGPPPPVPPVQHPNPCPPGYEPDEQESCVDVDECAQALHDCRPSQQCHNLPGSYQCTCPDGYRKIGPECVDIDECRYRYCQHRCVNLPGSFRCQCEPGFQLGPNNRSCVDVNECDMGAPCEQRCFNSYGTFLCRCHQGYELHRDGFSCSDIDECSYSSYLCQYRCVNEPGRFSCHCPQGYQLLATRLCQDIDECESGAHQCSEAQTCVNFYGGYRCVDTNRCVEPYVQVSDNRCLCPASNPLCREQPSSIVHRYMSITSERSVPADVFQIQATSVYPGAYNAFQIRAGNSQGDFYIRQINNVSAMLVLARPVTGPREYVLDLEMVTMNSLMSYRASSVLRLTVFVGAYTF
;
A
#
# COMPACT_ATOMS: atom_id res chain seq x y z
N MET A 1 18.80 -14.32 3.96
CA MET A 1 20.09 -14.86 3.49
C MET A 1 21.12 -13.77 3.61
N HIS A 2 22.07 -13.96 4.49
CA HIS A 2 23.14 -13.03 4.84
C HIS A 2 24.22 -13.01 3.76
N CYS A 3 24.68 -11.82 3.35
CA CYS A 3 26.00 -11.64 2.75
C CYS A 3 26.85 -10.74 3.63
N ARG A 4 27.86 -11.35 4.23
CA ARG A 4 28.94 -10.71 5.00
C ARG A 4 29.98 -10.14 4.04
N SER A 5 30.39 -8.91 4.28
CA SER A 5 31.59 -8.28 3.76
C SER A 5 32.84 -8.68 4.58
N GLN A 6 33.93 -9.00 3.92
CA GLN A 6 35.27 -9.03 4.53
C GLN A 6 36.29 -8.27 3.68
N PRO A 7 37.33 -7.70 4.28
CA PRO A 7 38.23 -6.71 3.69
C PRO A 7 39.46 -7.32 3.04
N SER A 8 39.94 -6.72 1.95
CA SER A 8 41.16 -7.13 1.30
C SER A 8 42.36 -6.22 1.62
N ARG A 9 43.46 -6.88 1.85
CA ARG A 9 44.81 -6.37 2.15
C ARG A 9 45.51 -5.77 0.92
N ARG A 10 46.34 -4.78 1.19
CA ARG A 10 47.33 -4.16 0.31
C ARG A 10 48.37 -5.12 -0.23
N SER A 11 48.82 -4.94 -1.49
CA SER A 11 50.20 -5.18 -1.89
C SER A 11 50.62 -4.28 -3.07
N ARG A 12 51.89 -3.92 -3.03
CA ARG A 12 52.61 -2.88 -3.82
C ARG A 12 52.93 -3.33 -5.24
N GLY A 13 52.95 -2.34 -6.17
CA GLY A 13 53.56 -2.03 -7.42
C GLY A 13 54.46 -3.06 -8.18
N PRO A 14 55.07 -2.75 -9.32
CA PRO A 14 55.42 -1.45 -9.92
C PRO A 14 55.23 -1.29 -11.46
N ARG A 15 55.32 0.00 -11.93
CA ARG A 15 55.84 0.57 -13.20
C ARG A 15 55.59 -0.11 -14.56
N GLY A 16 55.02 0.70 -15.51
CA GLY A 16 55.43 0.58 -16.90
C GLY A 16 54.47 1.07 -17.99
N ARG A 17 54.71 2.28 -18.52
CA ARG A 17 54.60 2.73 -19.94
C ARG A 17 53.25 2.90 -20.65
N ARG A 18 52.92 4.18 -20.93
CA ARG A 18 52.43 4.85 -22.16
C ARG A 18 51.43 4.15 -23.10
N GLY A 19 50.28 4.75 -23.22
CA GLY A 19 49.45 5.28 -24.30
C GLY A 19 49.03 4.33 -25.44
N PRO A 20 48.07 4.67 -26.27
CA PRO A 20 47.20 5.85 -26.38
C PRO A 20 45.68 5.55 -26.37
N ASN A 21 44.89 6.62 -26.28
CA ASN A 21 43.44 6.64 -26.48
C ASN A 21 43.01 6.02 -27.80
N PRO A 22 41.91 5.27 -27.87
CA PRO A 22 40.75 5.79 -28.58
C PRO A 22 39.35 5.34 -28.13
N ARG A 23 38.41 6.16 -28.47
CA ARG A 23 37.00 5.89 -28.87
C ARG A 23 36.01 5.42 -27.83
N MET A 24 35.07 6.30 -27.60
CA MET A 24 33.70 6.08 -27.13
C MET A 24 33.06 4.88 -27.80
N LEU A 25 32.44 4.01 -27.00
CA LEU A 25 31.35 3.13 -27.40
C LEU A 25 30.26 3.16 -26.31
N PRO A 26 29.01 2.90 -26.67
CA PRO A 26 27.84 3.36 -25.95
C PRO A 26 27.45 2.47 -24.77
N PHE A 27 26.78 3.09 -23.82
CA PHE A 27 26.10 2.46 -22.68
C PHE A 27 25.22 1.28 -23.09
N ALA A 28 25.56 0.08 -22.65
CA ALA A 28 24.68 -1.08 -22.62
C ALA A 28 23.88 -1.03 -21.32
N SER A 29 22.59 -0.75 -21.43
CA SER A 29 21.61 -0.87 -20.37
C SER A 29 21.44 -2.33 -19.95
N CYS A 30 21.76 -2.65 -18.71
CA CYS A 30 21.37 -3.92 -18.06
C CYS A 30 19.87 -3.96 -17.86
N LEU A 31 19.18 -4.80 -18.62
CA LEU A 31 17.81 -5.21 -18.36
C LEU A 31 17.83 -6.43 -17.38
N PRO A 32 16.95 -6.48 -16.39
CA PRO A 32 16.93 -7.58 -15.43
C PRO A 32 16.33 -8.83 -16.09
N GLY A 33 17.01 -9.98 -15.91
CA GLY A 33 16.73 -11.29 -16.49
C GLY A 33 15.45 -12.00 -16.06
N SER A 34 14.39 -11.28 -15.71
CA SER A 34 13.10 -11.85 -15.26
C SER A 34 12.05 -11.98 -16.35
N LEU A 35 12.21 -11.32 -17.50
CA LEU A 35 11.22 -11.36 -18.59
C LEU A 35 11.46 -12.51 -19.59
N LEU A 36 12.65 -13.08 -19.64
CA LEU A 36 12.96 -14.20 -20.55
C LEU A 36 12.41 -15.56 -20.04
N LEU A 37 12.23 -15.74 -18.74
CA LEU A 37 11.63 -16.95 -18.17
C LEU A 37 10.11 -17.01 -18.39
N TRP A 38 9.42 -15.88 -18.43
CA TRP A 38 7.97 -15.83 -18.69
C TRP A 38 7.62 -16.03 -20.17
N ALA A 39 8.48 -15.60 -21.08
CA ALA A 39 8.29 -15.82 -22.51
C ALA A 39 8.50 -17.29 -22.91
N LEU A 40 9.41 -18.01 -22.26
CA LEU A 40 9.61 -19.45 -22.48
C LEU A 40 8.50 -20.30 -21.86
N LEU A 41 7.89 -19.87 -20.76
CA LEU A 41 6.75 -20.57 -20.14
C LEU A 41 5.47 -20.44 -20.99
N LEU A 42 5.27 -19.34 -21.70
CA LEU A 42 4.11 -19.13 -22.60
C LEU A 42 4.25 -19.85 -23.93
N LEU A 43 5.48 -20.18 -24.36
CA LEU A 43 5.71 -20.95 -25.60
C LEU A 43 5.60 -22.47 -25.40
N LEU A 44 5.64 -22.96 -24.16
CA LEU A 44 5.46 -24.38 -23.83
C LEU A 44 4.00 -24.76 -23.52
N LEU A 45 3.08 -23.81 -23.41
CA LEU A 45 1.65 -24.03 -23.18
C LEU A 45 0.77 -23.84 -24.42
N GLY A 46 1.36 -23.65 -25.59
CA GLY A 46 0.68 -23.35 -26.83
C GLY A 46 0.71 -24.46 -27.89
N ALA A 47 0.59 -25.75 -27.51
CA ALA A 47 0.41 -26.79 -28.51
C ALA A 47 -0.39 -27.97 -27.93
N ALA A 48 -1.70 -27.84 -27.88
CA ALA A 48 -2.65 -28.97 -27.96
C ALA A 48 -4.04 -28.42 -28.26
N SER A 49 -4.47 -28.53 -29.47
CA SER A 49 -5.83 -28.57 -29.98
C SER A 49 -5.86 -29.83 -30.83
N PRO A 50 -6.97 -30.44 -31.18
CA PRO A 50 -8.38 -30.07 -31.05
C PRO A 50 -9.32 -31.21 -30.59
N GLN A 51 -10.56 -30.79 -30.32
CA GLN A 51 -11.83 -31.47 -30.59
C GLN A 51 -11.99 -32.95 -30.20
N ASP A 52 -12.76 -33.19 -29.16
CA ASP A 52 -13.94 -34.00 -29.30
C ASP A 52 -15.03 -33.52 -28.33
N SER A 53 -16.18 -33.30 -28.87
CA SER A 53 -17.42 -33.03 -28.21
C SER A 53 -17.84 -34.30 -27.45
N GLU A 54 -17.65 -34.35 -26.13
CA GLU A 54 -18.40 -35.25 -25.28
C GLU A 54 -19.26 -34.40 -24.32
N GLU A 55 -20.55 -34.65 -24.41
CA GLU A 55 -21.57 -34.17 -23.47
C GLU A 55 -21.16 -34.54 -22.03
N PRO A 56 -21.48 -33.72 -21.03
CA PRO A 56 -21.24 -34.11 -19.65
C PRO A 56 -22.19 -35.24 -19.30
N ASP A 57 -21.67 -36.45 -19.23
CA ASP A 57 -22.33 -37.54 -18.52
C ASP A 57 -22.58 -37.06 -17.09
N SER A 58 -23.86 -36.80 -16.80
CA SER A 58 -24.36 -36.58 -15.45
C SER A 58 -24.16 -37.88 -14.67
N TYR A 59 -22.99 -38.04 -14.07
CA TYR A 59 -22.81 -39.06 -13.03
C TYR A 59 -23.63 -38.60 -11.80
N THR A 60 -24.81 -39.13 -11.66
CA THR A 60 -25.52 -39.07 -10.41
C THR A 60 -24.87 -40.10 -9.48
N GLU A 61 -23.84 -39.63 -8.76
CA GLU A 61 -23.26 -40.42 -7.66
C GLU A 61 -24.29 -40.54 -6.54
N CYS A 62 -24.80 -41.75 -6.34
CA CYS A 62 -25.58 -42.06 -5.16
C CYS A 62 -24.67 -42.09 -3.93
N THR A 63 -25.21 -41.76 -2.76
CA THR A 63 -24.47 -41.89 -1.49
C THR A 63 -24.20 -43.36 -1.17
N ASP A 64 -23.17 -43.59 -0.35
CA ASP A 64 -22.80 -44.94 0.10
C ASP A 64 -24.05 -45.75 0.59
N GLY A 65 -24.18 -46.98 0.12
CA GLY A 65 -25.31 -47.84 0.39
C GLY A 65 -26.47 -47.75 -0.59
N TYR A 66 -26.36 -46.90 -1.64
CA TYR A 66 -27.36 -46.76 -2.68
C TYR A 66 -26.76 -46.91 -4.06
N GLU A 67 -27.50 -47.50 -5.00
CA GLU A 67 -27.10 -47.63 -6.43
C GLU A 67 -28.11 -46.88 -7.31
N TRP A 68 -27.66 -46.31 -8.43
CA TRP A 68 -28.50 -45.61 -9.36
C TRP A 68 -29.37 -46.60 -10.17
N ASP A 69 -30.70 -46.45 -10.08
CA ASP A 69 -31.65 -47.22 -10.89
C ASP A 69 -32.05 -46.36 -12.10
N PRO A 70 -31.62 -46.74 -13.33
CA PRO A 70 -31.95 -45.98 -14.54
C PRO A 70 -33.43 -46.03 -14.90
N ASP A 71 -34.18 -47.05 -14.46
CA ASP A 71 -35.60 -47.21 -14.79
C ASP A 71 -36.50 -46.29 -13.95
N SER A 72 -36.14 -46.11 -12.69
CA SER A 72 -36.87 -45.21 -11.77
C SER A 72 -36.26 -43.81 -11.67
N GLN A 73 -35.03 -43.57 -12.22
CA GLN A 73 -34.28 -42.33 -12.13
C GLN A 73 -34.02 -41.87 -10.67
N HIS A 74 -33.85 -42.82 -9.76
CA HIS A 74 -33.59 -42.54 -8.33
C HIS A 74 -32.51 -43.48 -7.81
N CYS A 75 -31.85 -43.04 -6.73
CA CYS A 75 -30.94 -43.91 -6.01
C CYS A 75 -31.74 -44.95 -5.20
N ARG A 76 -31.51 -46.20 -5.46
CA ARG A 76 -32.14 -47.34 -4.79
C ARG A 76 -31.22 -47.88 -3.74
N ASP A 77 -31.80 -48.26 -2.59
CA ASP A 77 -31.10 -48.92 -1.51
C ASP A 77 -30.52 -50.28 -1.96
N VAL A 78 -29.27 -50.49 -1.71
CA VAL A 78 -28.56 -51.74 -2.00
C VAL A 78 -28.87 -52.72 -0.87
N ASN A 79 -29.40 -53.87 -1.22
CA ASN A 79 -29.62 -54.89 -0.21
C ASN A 79 -28.30 -55.68 0.04
N GLU A 80 -27.52 -55.20 0.99
CA GLU A 80 -26.22 -55.79 1.30
C GLU A 80 -26.30 -57.24 1.81
N CYS A 81 -27.44 -57.61 2.42
CA CYS A 81 -27.67 -58.93 2.85
C CYS A 81 -27.76 -59.96 1.67
N LEU A 82 -28.07 -59.48 0.46
CA LEU A 82 -28.09 -60.27 -0.77
C LEU A 82 -26.81 -60.13 -1.59
N THR A 83 -26.22 -58.95 -1.56
CA THR A 83 -25.09 -58.60 -2.45
C THR A 83 -23.73 -58.89 -1.83
N ILE A 84 -23.61 -58.88 -0.51
CA ILE A 84 -22.34 -59.14 0.18
C ILE A 84 -22.35 -60.55 0.76
N PRO A 85 -21.54 -61.47 0.22
CA PRO A 85 -21.40 -62.83 0.80
C PRO A 85 -20.86 -62.71 2.24
N GLU A 86 -21.60 -63.31 3.18
CA GLU A 86 -21.27 -63.30 4.61
C GLU A 86 -21.25 -61.84 5.22
N ALA A 87 -22.21 -61.01 4.87
CA ALA A 87 -22.36 -59.64 5.39
C ALA A 87 -22.31 -59.62 6.94
N CYS A 88 -22.81 -60.65 7.61
CA CYS A 88 -22.71 -60.82 9.06
C CYS A 88 -21.84 -61.98 9.44
N LYS A 89 -20.88 -61.78 10.33
CA LYS A 89 -20.00 -62.85 10.84
C LYS A 89 -20.65 -63.65 11.96
N GLY A 90 -20.42 -64.97 11.96
CA GLY A 90 -20.92 -65.85 13.00
C GLY A 90 -22.42 -66.24 12.86
N GLU A 91 -23.11 -66.55 13.97
CA GLU A 91 -24.50 -66.93 13.95
C GLU A 91 -25.50 -65.76 13.97
N MET A 92 -25.13 -64.61 13.33
CA MET A 92 -25.99 -63.42 13.25
C MET A 92 -26.86 -63.44 11.99
N LYS A 93 -28.07 -62.92 12.11
CA LYS A 93 -29.00 -62.71 11.00
C LYS A 93 -28.81 -61.32 10.41
N CYS A 94 -28.59 -61.24 9.11
CA CYS A 94 -28.53 -59.98 8.37
C CYS A 94 -29.93 -59.46 8.12
N ILE A 95 -30.14 -58.16 8.38
CA ILE A 95 -31.39 -57.43 8.08
C ILE A 95 -30.99 -56.21 7.30
N ASN A 96 -31.48 -56.08 6.07
CA ASN A 96 -31.29 -54.90 5.24
C ASN A 96 -31.99 -53.68 5.85
N HIS A 97 -31.34 -52.55 5.78
CA HIS A 97 -31.86 -51.26 6.25
C HIS A 97 -31.45 -50.17 5.26
N TYR A 98 -32.20 -49.11 5.13
CA TYR A 98 -31.91 -48.01 4.21
C TYR A 98 -30.50 -47.45 4.39
N GLY A 99 -29.67 -47.58 3.34
CA GLY A 99 -28.28 -47.15 3.30
C GLY A 99 -27.30 -48.04 4.04
N GLY A 100 -27.68 -49.33 4.32
CA GLY A 100 -26.80 -50.29 4.96
C GLY A 100 -27.54 -51.48 5.56
N TYR A 101 -26.84 -52.30 6.35
CA TYR A 101 -27.43 -53.49 6.97
C TYR A 101 -27.10 -53.61 8.46
N LEU A 102 -27.93 -54.38 9.18
CA LEU A 102 -27.74 -54.65 10.60
C LEU A 102 -27.54 -56.17 10.83
N CYS A 103 -26.59 -56.50 11.65
CA CYS A 103 -26.38 -57.88 12.10
C CYS A 103 -26.99 -58.07 13.48
N LEU A 104 -28.06 -58.88 13.57
CA LEU A 104 -28.74 -59.17 14.82
C LEU A 104 -28.51 -60.64 15.27
N PRO A 105 -28.38 -60.92 16.58
CA PRO A 105 -28.33 -62.28 17.08
C PRO A 105 -29.60 -63.05 16.66
N ARG A 106 -29.45 -64.33 16.33
CA ARG A 106 -30.60 -65.23 15.96
C ARG A 106 -31.69 -65.30 17.02
N SER A 107 -31.38 -64.92 18.26
CA SER A 107 -32.34 -64.85 19.36
C SER A 107 -33.17 -63.55 19.40
N ALA A 108 -32.85 -62.55 18.56
CA ALA A 108 -33.62 -61.34 18.46
C ALA A 108 -34.93 -61.60 17.73
N ALA A 109 -36.07 -61.56 18.44
CA ALA A 109 -37.39 -61.66 17.86
C ALA A 109 -37.64 -60.33 17.10
N VAL A 110 -37.75 -60.37 15.79
CA VAL A 110 -38.37 -59.31 14.99
C VAL A 110 -39.85 -59.45 15.19
N ILE A 111 -40.47 -58.49 15.86
CA ILE A 111 -41.90 -58.41 15.99
C ILE A 111 -42.46 -58.02 14.62
N ASN A 112 -42.78 -59.01 13.81
CA ASN A 112 -43.64 -58.82 12.66
C ASN A 112 -45.06 -59.03 13.18
N ASP A 113 -45.87 -57.99 13.10
CA ASP A 113 -47.29 -58.06 13.32
C ASP A 113 -47.94 -59.06 12.33
N LEU A 114 -48.21 -60.27 12.76
CA LEU A 114 -48.98 -61.24 12.04
C LEU A 114 -49.93 -61.95 13.09
N HIS A 115 -51.19 -61.61 12.97
CA HIS A 115 -52.39 -62.33 13.37
C HIS A 115 -52.19 -63.74 14.00
N GLY A 116 -52.61 -63.83 15.22
CA GLY A 116 -52.85 -65.09 15.89
C GLY A 116 -54.26 -65.09 16.47
N GLU A 117 -55.14 -65.86 15.86
CA GLU A 117 -56.50 -66.11 16.33
C GLU A 117 -56.52 -66.81 17.72
N GLY A 118 -57.27 -66.23 18.63
CA GLY A 118 -57.64 -66.83 19.88
C GLY A 118 -59.22 -66.97 19.95
N PRO A 119 -59.76 -67.95 20.67
CA PRO A 119 -61.19 -68.30 20.58
C PRO A 119 -62.12 -67.28 21.20
N PRO A 120 -63.43 -67.24 20.80
CA PRO A 120 -64.34 -66.17 21.08
C PRO A 120 -64.93 -66.22 22.49
N PRO A 121 -65.13 -65.07 23.16
CA PRO A 121 -65.98 -64.96 24.34
C PRO A 121 -67.43 -64.69 23.95
N PRO A 122 -68.40 -64.85 24.87
CA PRO A 122 -69.82 -65.01 24.58
C PRO A 122 -70.53 -63.71 24.21
N VAL A 123 -71.55 -63.90 23.37
CA VAL A 123 -72.39 -62.89 22.71
C VAL A 123 -73.16 -62.02 23.69
N PRO A 124 -73.12 -60.64 23.60
CA PRO A 124 -74.16 -59.77 24.12
C PRO A 124 -75.18 -59.44 22.99
N PRO A 125 -76.32 -58.83 23.33
CA PRO A 125 -77.56 -58.94 22.55
C PRO A 125 -77.56 -58.14 21.25
N VAL A 126 -78.34 -58.66 20.32
CA VAL A 126 -78.63 -58.23 18.98
C VAL A 126 -78.85 -56.72 18.88
N GLN A 127 -77.86 -56.00 18.24
CA GLN A 127 -78.09 -54.73 17.56
C GLN A 127 -78.30 -55.07 16.07
N HIS A 128 -79.28 -54.41 15.44
CA HIS A 128 -79.53 -54.55 14.01
C HIS A 128 -78.24 -54.37 13.22
N PRO A 129 -77.96 -55.22 12.27
CA PRO A 129 -76.74 -55.08 11.46
C PRO A 129 -76.82 -53.77 10.68
N ASN A 130 -75.83 -52.87 10.88
CA ASN A 130 -75.61 -51.69 10.05
C ASN A 130 -75.44 -52.24 8.61
N PRO A 131 -76.29 -51.84 7.64
CA PRO A 131 -76.24 -52.37 6.31
C PRO A 131 -75.02 -51.82 5.52
N CYS A 132 -74.22 -50.87 6.08
CA CYS A 132 -73.10 -50.24 5.49
C CYS A 132 -71.77 -50.94 5.85
N PRO A 133 -70.76 -50.87 5.00
CA PRO A 133 -69.40 -51.33 5.30
C PRO A 133 -68.84 -50.63 6.56
N PRO A 134 -67.82 -51.21 7.21
CA PRO A 134 -67.15 -50.56 8.33
C PRO A 134 -66.65 -49.17 7.97
N GLY A 135 -66.87 -48.17 8.83
CA GLY A 135 -66.55 -46.76 8.60
C GLY A 135 -67.61 -45.95 7.86
N TYR A 136 -68.81 -46.57 7.53
CA TYR A 136 -69.93 -45.89 6.89
C TYR A 136 -71.16 -46.01 7.70
N GLU A 137 -72.02 -44.96 7.70
CA GLU A 137 -73.35 -44.94 8.31
C GLU A 137 -74.40 -44.70 7.23
N PRO A 138 -75.64 -45.31 7.40
CA PRO A 138 -76.78 -45.04 6.51
C PRO A 138 -77.28 -43.61 6.73
N ASP A 139 -77.46 -42.83 5.66
CA ASP A 139 -78.12 -41.54 5.68
C ASP A 139 -79.66 -41.70 5.67
N GLU A 140 -80.40 -40.60 5.65
CA GLU A 140 -81.87 -40.59 5.61
C GLU A 140 -82.45 -41.23 4.33
N GLN A 141 -81.55 -41.51 3.33
CA GLN A 141 -81.93 -42.13 2.05
C GLN A 141 -81.41 -43.57 1.90
N GLU A 142 -81.03 -44.22 3.03
CA GLU A 142 -80.41 -45.55 3.07
C GLU A 142 -79.09 -45.69 2.24
N SER A 143 -78.43 -44.56 1.87
CA SER A 143 -77.17 -44.60 1.24
C SER A 143 -76.03 -44.58 2.29
N CYS A 144 -74.98 -45.36 2.09
CA CYS A 144 -73.85 -45.42 3.02
C CYS A 144 -72.90 -44.18 2.80
N VAL A 145 -72.89 -43.34 3.80
CA VAL A 145 -72.06 -42.13 3.87
C VAL A 145 -70.91 -42.40 4.81
N ASP A 146 -69.76 -41.91 4.42
CA ASP A 146 -68.51 -41.99 5.22
C ASP A 146 -68.69 -41.30 6.58
N VAL A 147 -68.20 -41.98 7.60
CA VAL A 147 -68.20 -41.41 8.97
C VAL A 147 -66.94 -40.54 9.10
N ASP A 148 -67.19 -39.26 9.34
CA ASP A 148 -66.08 -38.40 9.65
C ASP A 148 -65.64 -38.58 11.11
N GLU A 149 -64.74 -39.53 11.36
CA GLU A 149 -64.29 -39.84 12.72
C GLU A 149 -63.55 -38.66 13.33
N CYS A 150 -62.94 -37.81 12.49
CA CYS A 150 -62.25 -36.63 12.97
C CYS A 150 -63.22 -35.56 13.50
N ALA A 151 -64.29 -35.29 12.78
CA ALA A 151 -65.33 -34.33 13.20
C ALA A 151 -66.17 -34.82 14.41
N GLN A 152 -66.38 -36.13 14.48
CA GLN A 152 -67.14 -36.74 15.54
C GLN A 152 -66.34 -37.15 16.78
N ALA A 153 -65.00 -36.87 16.75
CA ALA A 153 -64.05 -37.26 17.81
C ALA A 153 -64.11 -38.80 18.12
N LEU A 154 -64.34 -39.61 17.10
CA LEU A 154 -64.35 -41.07 17.18
C LEU A 154 -62.98 -41.69 16.86
N HIS A 155 -61.93 -40.92 16.92
CA HIS A 155 -60.57 -41.30 16.64
C HIS A 155 -59.72 -41.43 17.92
N ASP A 156 -58.60 -42.15 17.81
CA ASP A 156 -57.64 -42.34 18.90
C ASP A 156 -56.33 -41.55 18.69
N CYS A 157 -56.34 -40.52 17.81
CA CYS A 157 -55.20 -39.66 17.59
C CYS A 157 -54.77 -38.97 18.88
N ARG A 158 -53.47 -38.93 19.13
CA ARG A 158 -52.93 -38.24 20.30
C ARG A 158 -53.04 -36.71 20.14
N PRO A 159 -53.04 -35.95 21.24
CA PRO A 159 -53.10 -34.48 21.19
C PRO A 159 -52.01 -33.81 20.33
N SER A 160 -50.87 -34.48 20.13
CA SER A 160 -49.78 -34.02 19.27
C SER A 160 -49.98 -34.37 17.79
N GLN A 161 -51.03 -35.11 17.42
CA GLN A 161 -51.32 -35.55 16.06
C GLN A 161 -52.52 -34.81 15.48
N GLN A 162 -52.54 -34.71 14.16
CA GLN A 162 -53.76 -34.25 13.43
C GLN A 162 -54.55 -35.45 12.88
N CYS A 163 -55.83 -35.40 13.02
CA CYS A 163 -56.69 -36.38 12.43
C CYS A 163 -57.08 -35.95 11.01
N HIS A 164 -56.98 -36.87 10.08
CA HIS A 164 -57.39 -36.70 8.67
C HIS A 164 -58.46 -37.81 8.38
N ASN A 165 -59.64 -37.37 8.02
CA ASN A 165 -60.68 -38.28 7.59
C ASN A 165 -60.34 -38.87 6.22
N LEU A 166 -60.54 -40.18 6.07
CA LEU A 166 -60.37 -40.95 4.84
C LEU A 166 -61.60 -41.79 4.60
N PRO A 167 -62.00 -42.12 3.37
CA PRO A 167 -63.17 -42.96 3.06
C PRO A 167 -63.09 -44.30 3.80
N GLY A 168 -64.04 -44.49 4.78
CA GLY A 168 -64.14 -45.64 5.61
C GLY A 168 -63.18 -45.80 6.77
N SER A 169 -62.37 -44.70 7.08
CA SER A 169 -61.40 -44.75 8.16
C SER A 169 -60.84 -43.36 8.42
N TYR A 170 -59.92 -43.22 9.35
CA TYR A 170 -59.16 -42.00 9.64
C TYR A 170 -57.64 -42.29 9.72
N GLN A 171 -56.87 -41.28 9.58
CA GLN A 171 -55.43 -41.35 9.70
C GLN A 171 -54.89 -40.28 10.65
N CYS A 172 -54.11 -40.69 11.64
CA CYS A 172 -53.34 -39.76 12.49
C CYS A 172 -52.04 -39.45 11.92
N THR A 173 -51.78 -38.18 11.54
CA THR A 173 -50.53 -37.67 11.02
C THR A 173 -49.90 -36.69 11.98
N CYS A 174 -48.60 -36.47 11.86
CA CYS A 174 -47.97 -35.39 12.57
C CYS A 174 -48.12 -34.08 11.79
N PRO A 175 -48.19 -32.95 12.49
CA PRO A 175 -48.16 -31.65 11.87
C PRO A 175 -46.84 -31.47 11.09
N ASP A 176 -46.81 -30.54 10.13
CA ASP A 176 -45.60 -30.18 9.40
C ASP A 176 -44.49 -29.78 10.37
N GLY A 177 -43.27 -30.21 10.09
CA GLY A 177 -42.12 -30.00 10.96
C GLY A 177 -41.97 -30.97 12.12
N TYR A 178 -42.90 -31.94 12.26
CA TYR A 178 -42.84 -32.99 13.27
C TYR A 178 -42.75 -34.39 12.64
N ARG A 179 -42.05 -35.28 13.29
CA ARG A 179 -41.95 -36.70 12.89
C ARG A 179 -42.54 -37.60 13.95
N LYS A 180 -43.16 -38.71 13.51
CA LYS A 180 -43.70 -39.71 14.41
C LYS A 180 -42.60 -40.54 15.03
N ILE A 181 -42.50 -40.54 16.34
CA ILE A 181 -41.61 -41.41 17.12
C ILE A 181 -42.48 -42.17 18.13
N GLY A 182 -42.70 -43.44 17.86
CA GLY A 182 -43.67 -44.21 18.62
C GLY A 182 -45.07 -43.60 18.49
N PRO A 183 -45.82 -43.35 19.61
CA PRO A 183 -47.17 -42.77 19.57
C PRO A 183 -47.16 -41.22 19.49
N GLU A 184 -46.02 -40.55 19.61
CA GLU A 184 -45.94 -39.10 19.73
C GLU A 184 -45.35 -38.44 18.49
N CYS A 185 -45.75 -37.20 18.24
CA CYS A 185 -45.13 -36.33 17.25
C CYS A 185 -44.06 -35.48 17.91
N VAL A 186 -42.83 -35.68 17.48
CA VAL A 186 -41.64 -34.96 18.02
C VAL A 186 -41.14 -34.00 16.98
N ASP A 187 -40.84 -32.79 17.43
CA ASP A 187 -40.26 -31.74 16.60
C ASP A 187 -39.01 -32.21 15.87
N ILE A 188 -38.91 -31.83 14.61
CA ILE A 188 -37.71 -32.10 13.80
C ILE A 188 -36.73 -30.96 14.05
N ASP A 189 -35.58 -31.26 14.62
CA ASP A 189 -34.50 -30.30 14.76
C ASP A 189 -33.80 -30.13 13.41
N GLU A 190 -34.25 -29.19 12.58
CA GLU A 190 -33.67 -28.93 11.27
C GLU A 190 -32.26 -28.35 11.35
N CYS A 191 -31.88 -27.80 12.49
CA CYS A 191 -30.52 -27.25 12.68
C CYS A 191 -29.45 -28.33 12.59
N ARG A 192 -29.77 -29.61 12.75
CA ARG A 192 -28.85 -30.73 12.52
C ARG A 192 -28.43 -30.88 11.05
N TYR A 193 -29.26 -30.40 10.12
CA TYR A 193 -29.03 -30.56 8.67
C TYR A 193 -28.30 -29.37 8.04
N ARG A 194 -27.80 -28.43 8.83
CA ARG A 194 -27.01 -27.27 8.38
C ARG A 194 -27.68 -26.42 7.28
N TYR A 195 -28.96 -26.22 7.36
CA TYR A 195 -29.72 -25.40 6.40
C TYR A 195 -29.40 -23.90 6.46
N CYS A 196 -28.78 -23.44 7.55
CA CYS A 196 -28.39 -22.04 7.73
C CYS A 196 -26.89 -21.83 7.46
N GLN A 197 -26.56 -20.74 6.78
CA GLN A 197 -25.15 -20.39 6.51
C GLN A 197 -24.40 -20.00 7.80
N HIS A 198 -25.06 -19.25 8.70
CA HIS A 198 -24.47 -18.90 10.00
C HIS A 198 -25.20 -19.67 11.13
N ARG A 199 -25.94 -19.00 11.95
CA ARG A 199 -26.58 -19.59 13.13
C ARG A 199 -27.95 -20.09 12.79
N CYS A 200 -28.28 -21.29 13.27
CA CYS A 200 -29.61 -21.88 13.20
C CYS A 200 -30.25 -21.86 14.59
N VAL A 201 -31.53 -21.54 14.65
CA VAL A 201 -32.35 -21.59 15.84
C VAL A 201 -33.54 -22.49 15.53
N ASN A 202 -33.64 -23.66 16.22
CA ASN A 202 -34.77 -24.55 16.13
C ASN A 202 -35.97 -23.94 16.84
N LEU A 203 -37.13 -24.07 16.21
CA LEU A 203 -38.42 -23.61 16.69
C LEU A 203 -39.43 -24.75 16.59
N PRO A 204 -40.46 -24.81 17.42
CA PRO A 204 -41.47 -25.85 17.30
C PRO A 204 -42.12 -25.91 15.90
N GLY A 205 -41.91 -27.03 15.19
CA GLY A 205 -42.41 -27.27 13.84
C GLY A 205 -41.65 -26.51 12.71
N SER A 206 -40.51 -25.87 13.01
CA SER A 206 -39.76 -25.10 12.03
C SER A 206 -38.41 -24.67 12.56
N PHE A 207 -37.64 -23.94 11.76
CA PHE A 207 -36.36 -23.32 12.14
C PHE A 207 -36.24 -21.89 11.60
N ARG A 208 -35.32 -21.14 12.17
CA ARG A 208 -34.98 -19.82 11.70
C ARG A 208 -33.47 -19.65 11.63
N CYS A 209 -32.99 -19.15 10.50
CA CYS A 209 -31.59 -18.74 10.36
C CYS A 209 -31.40 -17.34 10.92
N GLN A 210 -30.27 -17.15 11.57
CA GLN A 210 -29.78 -15.86 12.05
C GLN A 210 -28.38 -15.59 11.50
N CYS A 211 -28.16 -14.39 11.04
CA CYS A 211 -26.86 -13.96 10.62
C CYS A 211 -26.05 -13.37 11.79
N GLU A 212 -24.75 -13.47 11.70
CA GLU A 212 -23.83 -12.76 12.61
C GLU A 212 -23.86 -11.26 12.36
N PRO A 213 -23.39 -10.45 13.31
CA PRO A 213 -23.28 -9.01 13.12
C PRO A 213 -22.49 -8.67 11.83
N GLY A 214 -22.91 -7.64 11.11
CA GLY A 214 -22.36 -7.28 9.81
C GLY A 214 -22.99 -8.00 8.61
N PHE A 215 -23.94 -8.94 8.86
CA PHE A 215 -24.65 -9.66 7.81
C PHE A 215 -26.15 -9.55 7.97
N GLN A 216 -26.86 -9.55 6.86
CA GLN A 216 -28.32 -9.61 6.80
C GLN A 216 -28.80 -10.90 6.12
N LEU A 217 -30.02 -11.34 6.48
CA LEU A 217 -30.59 -12.54 5.92
C LEU A 217 -30.96 -12.31 4.44
N GLY A 218 -30.50 -13.18 3.57
CA GLY A 218 -30.78 -13.14 2.14
C GLY A 218 -32.26 -13.52 1.82
N PRO A 219 -32.68 -13.35 0.55
CA PRO A 219 -34.07 -13.61 0.12
C PRO A 219 -34.53 -15.06 0.30
N ASN A 220 -33.59 -15.99 0.37
CA ASN A 220 -33.87 -17.42 0.62
C ASN A 220 -34.05 -17.76 2.10
N ASN A 221 -33.98 -16.80 3.01
CA ASN A 221 -34.04 -16.95 4.46
C ASN A 221 -33.04 -17.96 5.06
N ARG A 222 -31.97 -18.29 4.35
CA ARG A 222 -30.95 -19.27 4.76
C ARG A 222 -29.54 -18.78 4.64
N SER A 223 -29.24 -17.99 3.61
CA SER A 223 -27.93 -17.37 3.40
C SER A 223 -27.84 -16.04 4.11
N CYS A 224 -26.62 -15.66 4.47
CA CYS A 224 -26.29 -14.37 5.06
C CYS A 224 -25.47 -13.55 4.06
N VAL A 225 -25.98 -12.38 3.71
CA VAL A 225 -25.37 -11.45 2.77
C VAL A 225 -24.71 -10.37 3.58
N ASP A 226 -23.52 -10.00 3.19
CA ASP A 226 -22.76 -8.89 3.77
C ASP A 226 -23.57 -7.59 3.73
N VAL A 227 -23.55 -6.85 4.82
CA VAL A 227 -24.15 -5.51 4.89
C VAL A 227 -23.08 -4.51 4.49
N ASN A 228 -23.34 -3.70 3.46
CA ASN A 228 -22.46 -2.60 3.12
C ASN A 228 -22.74 -1.41 4.05
N GLU A 229 -22.00 -1.34 5.14
CA GLU A 229 -22.18 -0.26 6.13
C GLU A 229 -21.82 1.11 5.55
N CYS A 230 -20.95 1.13 4.53
CA CYS A 230 -20.58 2.38 3.86
C CYS A 230 -21.77 3.04 3.15
N ASP A 231 -22.68 2.24 2.56
CA ASP A 231 -23.90 2.72 1.92
C ASP A 231 -24.96 3.14 2.95
N MET A 232 -24.85 2.62 4.16
CA MET A 232 -25.77 2.91 5.28
C MET A 232 -25.33 4.11 6.13
N GLY A 233 -24.25 4.79 5.77
CA GLY A 233 -23.74 5.96 6.48
C GLY A 233 -22.83 5.60 7.66
N ALA A 234 -21.90 4.69 7.44
CA ALA A 234 -20.86 4.38 8.41
C ALA A 234 -20.13 5.64 8.90
N PRO A 235 -19.67 5.69 10.15
CA PRO A 235 -19.15 6.92 10.79
C PRO A 235 -17.74 7.32 10.32
N CYS A 236 -17.30 6.89 9.14
CA CYS A 236 -16.00 7.25 8.61
C CYS A 236 -15.93 8.74 8.22
N GLU A 237 -14.96 9.45 8.75
CA GLU A 237 -14.81 10.89 8.46
C GLU A 237 -14.41 11.15 7.01
N GLN A 238 -13.56 10.31 6.39
CA GLN A 238 -13.09 10.54 5.03
C GLN A 238 -13.48 9.42 4.06
N ARG A 239 -12.93 8.22 4.19
CA ARG A 239 -13.19 7.10 3.28
C ARG A 239 -13.67 5.87 4.02
N CYS A 240 -14.75 5.29 3.53
CA CYS A 240 -15.26 4.02 3.98
C CYS A 240 -14.96 2.93 2.95
N PHE A 241 -14.56 1.76 3.41
CA PHE A 241 -14.34 0.56 2.62
C PHE A 241 -15.12 -0.59 3.24
N ASN A 242 -16.11 -1.09 2.51
CA ASN A 242 -16.80 -2.29 2.91
C ASN A 242 -15.86 -3.49 2.87
N SER A 243 -15.99 -4.35 3.87
CA SER A 243 -15.27 -5.60 3.99
C SER A 243 -16.24 -6.67 4.48
N TYR A 244 -15.94 -7.92 4.22
CA TYR A 244 -16.84 -9.03 4.59
C TYR A 244 -17.12 -9.07 6.10
N GLY A 245 -18.37 -8.78 6.46
CA GLY A 245 -18.87 -8.72 7.84
C GLY A 245 -18.52 -7.47 8.63
N THR A 246 -17.94 -6.44 8.00
CA THR A 246 -17.56 -5.20 8.67
C THR A 246 -17.15 -4.13 7.66
N PHE A 247 -16.82 -2.94 8.12
CA PHE A 247 -16.24 -1.87 7.31
C PHE A 247 -14.91 -1.38 7.90
N LEU A 248 -14.16 -0.69 7.09
CA LEU A 248 -12.89 -0.07 7.47
C LEU A 248 -12.87 1.38 7.03
N CYS A 249 -12.55 2.28 7.95
CA CYS A 249 -12.28 3.67 7.62
C CYS A 249 -10.81 3.85 7.22
N ARG A 250 -10.58 4.67 6.22
CA ARG A 250 -9.23 5.08 5.78
C ARG A 250 -9.19 6.58 5.59
N CYS A 251 -8.07 7.14 5.92
CA CYS A 251 -7.81 8.55 5.70
C CYS A 251 -7.21 8.80 4.30
N HIS A 252 -7.34 10.03 3.81
CA HIS A 252 -6.63 10.50 2.63
C HIS A 252 -5.12 10.57 2.91
N GLN A 253 -4.35 10.72 1.86
CA GLN A 253 -2.91 10.96 1.99
C GLN A 253 -2.66 12.23 2.81
N GLY A 254 -1.71 12.18 3.74
CA GLY A 254 -1.39 13.26 4.67
C GLY A 254 -2.20 13.26 5.96
N TYR A 255 -3.09 12.27 6.13
CA TYR A 255 -3.84 12.06 7.37
C TYR A 255 -3.62 10.68 7.94
N GLU A 256 -3.64 10.55 9.24
CA GLU A 256 -3.60 9.28 9.96
C GLU A 256 -4.94 8.97 10.62
N LEU A 257 -5.29 7.67 10.67
CA LEU A 257 -6.50 7.21 11.31
C LEU A 257 -6.33 7.29 12.83
N HIS A 258 -7.24 8.00 13.47
CA HIS A 258 -7.25 8.13 14.93
C HIS A 258 -7.57 6.77 15.61
N ARG A 259 -7.30 6.68 16.92
CA ARG A 259 -7.51 5.45 17.71
C ARG A 259 -8.98 5.02 17.82
N ASP A 260 -9.91 5.90 17.55
CA ASP A 260 -11.35 5.58 17.51
C ASP A 260 -11.72 4.72 16.27
N GLY A 261 -10.84 4.64 15.28
CA GLY A 261 -11.03 3.88 14.06
C GLY A 261 -11.87 4.58 12.99
N PHE A 262 -12.30 5.84 13.20
CA PHE A 262 -13.24 6.55 12.33
C PHE A 262 -12.76 7.92 11.88
N SER A 263 -12.13 8.68 12.79
CA SER A 263 -11.65 10.04 12.56
C SER A 263 -10.27 10.06 11.92
N CYS A 264 -9.99 11.13 11.18
CA CYS A 264 -8.71 11.35 10.52
C CYS A 264 -8.05 12.60 11.05
N SER A 265 -6.87 12.47 11.65
CA SER A 265 -6.06 13.62 12.06
C SER A 265 -5.00 13.94 11.04
N ASP A 266 -4.78 15.23 10.83
CA ASP A 266 -3.69 15.71 9.98
C ASP A 266 -2.33 15.27 10.52
N ILE A 267 -1.46 14.83 9.61
CA ILE A 267 -0.08 14.46 9.95
C ILE A 267 0.76 15.73 9.91
N ASP A 268 1.27 16.17 11.05
CA ASP A 268 2.24 17.26 11.08
C ASP A 268 3.62 16.75 10.64
N GLU A 269 3.87 16.76 9.31
CA GLU A 269 5.13 16.28 8.78
C GLU A 269 6.31 17.14 9.26
N CYS A 270 6.08 18.41 9.53
CA CYS A 270 7.12 19.32 10.02
C CYS A 270 7.64 18.94 11.41
N SER A 271 6.80 18.28 12.23
CA SER A 271 7.20 17.79 13.55
C SER A 271 8.01 16.50 13.49
N TYR A 272 7.81 15.67 12.45
CA TYR A 272 8.51 14.39 12.29
C TYR A 272 9.97 14.55 11.88
N SER A 273 10.32 15.60 11.16
CA SER A 273 11.70 15.78 10.70
C SER A 273 12.04 17.26 10.49
N SER A 274 13.05 17.73 11.21
CA SER A 274 13.63 19.06 11.03
C SER A 274 14.34 19.26 9.69
N TYR A 275 14.52 18.20 8.91
CA TYR A 275 15.26 18.22 7.63
C TYR A 275 14.35 18.13 6.40
N LEU A 276 13.03 18.22 6.59
CA LEU A 276 12.09 18.17 5.46
C LEU A 276 12.26 19.36 4.53
N CYS A 277 12.47 20.55 5.09
CA CYS A 277 12.69 21.79 4.37
C CYS A 277 14.07 22.34 4.69
N GLN A 278 14.70 22.95 3.69
CA GLN A 278 16.00 23.57 3.89
C GLN A 278 15.94 24.82 4.77
N TYR A 279 14.79 25.54 4.79
CA TYR A 279 14.60 26.70 5.65
C TYR A 279 13.39 26.51 6.58
N ARG A 280 12.19 26.89 6.14
CA ARG A 280 10.99 26.86 6.98
C ARG A 280 10.00 25.84 6.47
N CYS A 281 9.58 24.93 7.35
CA CYS A 281 8.47 24.00 7.12
C CYS A 281 7.18 24.61 7.68
N VAL A 282 6.09 24.52 6.92
CA VAL A 282 4.74 24.93 7.33
C VAL A 282 3.83 23.74 7.09
N ASN A 283 3.20 23.25 8.16
CA ASN A 283 2.18 22.22 8.06
C ASN A 283 0.87 22.83 7.56
N GLU A 284 0.25 22.15 6.59
CA GLU A 284 -1.05 22.48 6.01
C GLU A 284 -1.92 21.22 6.01
N PRO A 285 -3.25 21.34 6.08
CA PRO A 285 -4.10 20.15 6.10
C PRO A 285 -3.83 19.18 4.94
N GLY A 286 -3.39 17.96 5.29
CA GLY A 286 -3.08 16.89 4.35
C GLY A 286 -1.74 16.99 3.63
N ARG A 287 -0.89 17.95 3.98
CA ARG A 287 0.43 18.15 3.38
C ARG A 287 1.28 19.14 4.15
N PHE A 288 2.53 19.23 3.81
CA PHE A 288 3.40 20.34 4.24
C PHE A 288 3.87 21.18 3.06
N SER A 289 4.30 22.37 3.33
CA SER A 289 4.95 23.24 2.37
C SER A 289 6.27 23.81 2.92
N CYS A 290 7.27 23.93 2.04
CA CYS A 290 8.53 24.58 2.38
C CYS A 290 8.53 26.02 1.89
N HIS A 291 8.99 26.91 2.73
CA HIS A 291 9.15 28.33 2.40
C HIS A 291 10.62 28.69 2.44
N CYS A 292 11.04 29.53 1.50
CA CYS A 292 12.37 30.09 1.47
C CYS A 292 12.38 31.52 2.06
N PRO A 293 13.53 31.99 2.55
CA PRO A 293 13.67 33.37 2.98
C PRO A 293 13.63 34.33 1.81
N GLN A 294 13.52 35.61 2.11
CA GLN A 294 13.55 36.66 1.08
C GLN A 294 14.85 36.60 0.27
N GLY A 295 14.76 36.80 -1.05
CA GLY A 295 15.87 36.70 -1.99
C GLY A 295 16.14 35.26 -2.49
N TYR A 296 15.34 34.30 -2.05
CA TYR A 296 15.47 32.89 -2.47
C TYR A 296 14.14 32.36 -3.03
N GLN A 297 14.24 31.49 -4.00
CA GLN A 297 13.11 30.75 -4.57
C GLN A 297 13.14 29.28 -4.22
N LEU A 298 11.97 28.65 -4.14
CA LEU A 298 11.86 27.24 -3.85
C LEU A 298 12.26 26.39 -5.07
N LEU A 299 13.25 25.52 -4.90
CA LEU A 299 13.69 24.56 -5.89
C LEU A 299 13.25 23.15 -5.48
N ALA A 300 12.60 22.43 -6.40
CA ALA A 300 12.21 21.03 -6.21
C ALA A 300 11.46 20.75 -4.88
N THR A 301 10.60 21.67 -4.45
CA THR A 301 9.71 21.57 -3.28
C THR A 301 10.35 21.68 -1.90
N ARG A 302 11.68 21.60 -1.75
CA ARG A 302 12.34 21.52 -0.43
C ARG A 302 13.58 22.39 -0.28
N LEU A 303 14.23 22.72 -1.37
CA LEU A 303 15.49 23.46 -1.40
C LEU A 303 15.25 24.93 -1.70
N CYS A 304 16.12 25.79 -1.17
CA CYS A 304 16.10 27.23 -1.44
C CYS A 304 17.30 27.59 -2.32
N GLN A 305 17.00 28.15 -3.48
CA GLN A 305 18.00 28.65 -4.42
C GLN A 305 17.95 30.18 -4.44
N ASP A 306 19.12 30.80 -4.46
CA ASP A 306 19.27 32.23 -4.64
C ASP A 306 18.60 32.70 -5.93
N ILE A 307 17.91 33.81 -5.86
CA ILE A 307 17.33 34.49 -7.04
C ILE A 307 18.40 35.38 -7.63
N ASP A 308 18.80 35.12 -8.88
CA ASP A 308 19.68 36.08 -9.58
C ASP A 308 18.83 37.23 -10.12
N GLU A 309 18.75 38.33 -9.31
CA GLU A 309 18.02 39.51 -9.71
C GLU A 309 18.67 40.23 -10.87
N CYS A 310 19.97 40.05 -11.06
CA CYS A 310 20.69 40.66 -12.18
C CYS A 310 20.36 39.95 -13.50
N GLU A 311 20.28 38.61 -13.51
CA GLU A 311 19.92 37.83 -14.69
C GLU A 311 18.44 37.97 -15.03
N SER A 312 17.57 37.95 -14.01
CA SER A 312 16.13 38.05 -14.18
C SER A 312 15.65 39.48 -14.48
N GLY A 313 16.51 40.48 -14.32
CA GLY A 313 16.14 41.91 -14.49
C GLY A 313 15.28 42.45 -13.36
N ALA A 314 15.19 41.76 -12.24
CA ALA A 314 14.37 42.15 -11.08
C ALA A 314 15.08 43.16 -10.17
N HIS A 315 16.10 43.85 -10.66
CA HIS A 315 16.86 44.84 -9.94
C HIS A 315 16.44 46.28 -10.28
N GLN A 316 16.81 47.23 -9.39
CA GLN A 316 16.52 48.68 -9.55
C GLN A 316 17.81 49.48 -9.81
N CYS A 317 18.84 48.90 -10.42
CA CYS A 317 20.05 49.59 -10.73
C CYS A 317 19.83 50.58 -11.88
N SER A 318 20.44 51.77 -11.78
CA SER A 318 20.41 52.77 -12.84
C SER A 318 21.37 52.38 -14.00
N GLU A 319 21.23 53.04 -15.15
CA GLU A 319 22.11 52.86 -16.30
C GLU A 319 23.59 53.14 -16.01
N ALA A 320 23.90 54.01 -15.03
CA ALA A 320 25.25 54.30 -14.57
C ALA A 320 25.78 53.25 -13.57
N GLN A 321 25.04 52.21 -13.28
CA GLN A 321 25.38 51.18 -12.32
C GLN A 321 25.37 49.80 -12.96
N THR A 322 26.19 48.92 -12.42
CA THR A 322 26.21 47.48 -12.76
C THR A 322 25.56 46.71 -11.63
N CYS A 323 24.66 45.82 -11.97
CA CYS A 323 24.07 44.89 -11.01
C CYS A 323 25.09 43.78 -10.66
N VAL A 324 25.19 43.47 -9.37
CA VAL A 324 26.04 42.40 -8.85
C VAL A 324 25.18 41.52 -7.96
N ASN A 325 24.93 40.28 -8.38
CA ASN A 325 24.17 39.30 -7.61
C ASN A 325 25.03 38.72 -6.48
N PHE A 326 24.40 38.47 -5.33
CA PHE A 326 24.97 37.73 -4.21
C PHE A 326 23.89 36.92 -3.47
N TYR A 327 24.30 35.96 -2.67
CA TYR A 327 23.35 35.11 -1.95
C TYR A 327 22.37 35.93 -1.09
N GLY A 328 21.09 35.92 -1.47
CA GLY A 328 19.98 36.60 -0.80
C GLY A 328 19.69 38.01 -1.30
N GLY A 329 20.26 38.42 -2.46
CA GLY A 329 19.94 39.70 -3.06
C GLY A 329 20.98 40.22 -4.05
N TYR A 330 20.86 41.49 -4.37
CA TYR A 330 21.75 42.15 -5.32
C TYR A 330 22.26 43.50 -4.80
N ARG A 331 23.31 43.99 -5.44
CA ARG A 331 23.83 45.35 -5.21
C ARG A 331 24.07 46.07 -6.51
N CYS A 332 23.65 47.31 -6.56
CA CYS A 332 24.01 48.21 -7.63
C CYS A 332 25.36 48.87 -7.30
N VAL A 333 26.30 48.76 -8.18
CA VAL A 333 27.66 49.33 -8.04
C VAL A 333 27.94 50.26 -9.20
N ASP A 334 28.47 51.43 -8.91
CA ASP A 334 28.77 52.44 -9.93
C ASP A 334 29.78 51.91 -10.97
N THR A 335 29.53 52.22 -12.23
CA THR A 335 30.46 51.87 -13.32
C THR A 335 31.78 52.61 -13.22
N ASN A 336 31.78 53.89 -12.76
CA ASN A 336 32.99 54.67 -12.51
C ASN A 336 33.42 54.56 -11.04
N ARG A 337 34.44 53.77 -10.74
CA ARG A 337 34.96 53.49 -9.36
C ARG A 337 36.39 53.91 -9.15
N CYS A 338 37.00 54.55 -10.16
CA CYS A 338 38.37 54.94 -10.07
C CYS A 338 38.50 56.27 -9.35
N VAL A 339 39.33 56.29 -8.31
CA VAL A 339 39.63 57.49 -7.52
C VAL A 339 41.02 57.98 -7.95
N GLU A 340 41.20 59.27 -8.13
CA GLU A 340 42.47 59.85 -8.44
C GLU A 340 43.61 59.29 -7.54
N PRO A 341 44.77 58.97 -8.07
CA PRO A 341 45.30 59.26 -9.39
C PRO A 341 44.98 58.22 -10.49
N TYR A 342 44.09 57.27 -10.24
CA TYR A 342 43.68 56.23 -11.19
C TYR A 342 42.70 56.72 -12.23
N VAL A 343 42.85 56.24 -13.45
CA VAL A 343 41.95 56.53 -14.57
C VAL A 343 41.22 55.22 -14.96
N GLN A 344 39.94 55.28 -15.24
CA GLN A 344 39.16 54.16 -15.70
C GLN A 344 39.56 53.77 -17.13
N VAL A 345 39.86 52.51 -17.34
CA VAL A 345 40.21 51.93 -18.67
C VAL A 345 39.17 50.89 -19.12
N SER A 346 38.39 50.36 -18.19
CA SER A 346 37.24 49.50 -18.46
C SER A 346 36.34 49.51 -17.24
N ASP A 347 35.13 48.94 -17.36
CA ASP A 347 34.07 48.94 -16.31
C ASP A 347 34.54 48.49 -14.92
N ASN A 348 35.58 47.66 -14.87
CA ASN A 348 36.09 47.11 -13.61
C ASN A 348 37.59 47.32 -13.42
N ARG A 349 38.27 48.12 -14.26
CA ARG A 349 39.73 48.32 -14.19
C ARG A 349 40.12 49.76 -14.17
N CYS A 350 40.88 50.12 -13.17
CA CYS A 350 41.53 51.39 -12.98
C CYS A 350 43.05 51.28 -13.22
N LEU A 351 43.63 52.16 -14.01
CA LEU A 351 45.04 52.19 -14.31
C LEU A 351 45.69 53.44 -13.71
N CYS A 352 46.82 53.34 -13.06
CA CYS A 352 47.60 54.46 -12.61
C CYS A 352 48.58 54.82 -13.71
N PRO A 353 48.40 56.00 -14.40
CA PRO A 353 49.31 56.37 -15.53
C PRO A 353 50.73 56.59 -15.10
N ALA A 354 51.69 56.00 -15.81
CA ALA A 354 53.12 56.15 -15.51
C ALA A 354 53.60 57.62 -15.61
N SER A 355 52.86 58.47 -16.34
CA SER A 355 53.09 59.91 -16.43
C SER A 355 52.78 60.69 -15.17
N ASN A 356 51.93 60.14 -14.29
CA ASN A 356 51.53 60.79 -13.04
C ASN A 356 52.56 60.43 -11.93
N PRO A 357 53.28 61.44 -11.34
CA PRO A 357 54.25 61.17 -10.29
C PRO A 357 53.70 60.50 -9.04
N LEU A 358 52.41 60.68 -8.75
CA LEU A 358 51.74 60.03 -7.61
C LEU A 358 51.61 58.48 -7.81
N CYS A 359 51.75 58.01 -9.02
CA CYS A 359 51.67 56.57 -9.38
C CYS A 359 52.99 55.80 -9.12
N ARG A 360 54.05 56.43 -8.76
CA ARG A 360 55.33 55.72 -8.57
C ARG A 360 55.39 54.71 -7.48
N GLU A 361 54.66 55.00 -6.40
CA GLU A 361 54.57 54.11 -5.22
C GLU A 361 53.22 53.37 -5.08
N GLN A 362 52.35 53.61 -6.05
CA GLN A 362 51.01 53.03 -6.07
C GLN A 362 50.99 51.79 -7.00
N PRO A 363 50.08 50.85 -6.78
CA PRO A 363 49.82 49.76 -7.73
C PRO A 363 49.52 50.30 -9.11
N SER A 364 50.09 49.67 -10.13
CA SER A 364 49.91 50.11 -11.53
C SER A 364 48.47 49.97 -12.02
N SER A 365 47.73 49.06 -11.44
CA SER A 365 46.32 48.87 -11.75
C SER A 365 45.54 48.32 -10.56
N ILE A 366 44.26 48.68 -10.48
CA ILE A 366 43.28 48.10 -9.58
C ILE A 366 42.18 47.50 -10.43
N VAL A 367 41.88 46.21 -10.19
CA VAL A 367 40.79 45.50 -10.85
C VAL A 367 39.71 45.16 -9.78
N HIS A 368 38.49 45.55 -10.03
CA HIS A 368 37.36 45.24 -9.14
C HIS A 368 36.71 43.91 -9.53
N ARG A 369 36.46 43.05 -8.54
CA ARG A 369 35.74 41.81 -8.71
C ARG A 369 34.79 41.62 -7.54
N TYR A 370 33.72 40.92 -7.81
CA TYR A 370 32.63 40.63 -6.83
C TYR A 370 32.37 39.13 -6.81
N MET A 371 32.08 38.61 -5.65
CA MET A 371 31.63 37.23 -5.48
C MET A 371 30.82 37.10 -4.20
N SER A 372 30.10 36.01 -4.10
CA SER A 372 29.40 35.65 -2.86
C SER A 372 29.77 34.25 -2.36
N ILE A 373 29.69 34.07 -1.05
CA ILE A 373 29.83 32.79 -0.37
C ILE A 373 28.70 32.63 0.60
N THR A 374 28.33 31.39 0.90
CA THR A 374 27.31 31.06 1.93
C THR A 374 27.89 31.26 3.34
N SER A 375 26.99 31.53 4.28
CA SER A 375 27.34 31.59 5.71
C SER A 375 27.87 30.25 6.21
N GLU A 376 28.73 30.29 7.24
CA GLU A 376 29.25 29.09 7.96
C GLU A 376 29.84 28.00 7.06
N ARG A 377 30.39 28.39 5.94
CA ARG A 377 31.06 27.47 5.01
C ARG A 377 32.17 26.70 5.74
N SER A 378 32.24 25.40 5.49
CA SER A 378 33.30 24.55 6.04
C SER A 378 34.69 25.05 5.63
N VAL A 379 35.62 25.06 6.57
CA VAL A 379 37.01 25.58 6.39
C VAL A 379 38.02 24.49 6.63
N PRO A 380 39.21 24.56 5.99
CA PRO A 380 39.65 25.60 5.02
C PRO A 380 38.92 25.42 3.67
N ALA A 381 38.47 26.53 3.05
CA ALA A 381 37.78 26.52 1.78
C ALA A 381 38.45 27.43 0.74
N ASP A 382 38.66 26.89 -0.44
CA ASP A 382 39.11 27.64 -1.59
C ASP A 382 37.98 28.59 -2.03
N VAL A 383 38.30 29.90 -2.10
CA VAL A 383 37.29 30.95 -2.35
C VAL A 383 37.49 31.54 -3.74
N PHE A 384 38.68 31.99 -4.06
CA PHE A 384 38.95 32.69 -5.30
C PHE A 384 40.37 32.44 -5.80
N GLN A 385 40.50 32.10 -7.09
CA GLN A 385 41.82 31.93 -7.71
C GLN A 385 42.28 33.22 -8.33
N ILE A 386 43.46 33.69 -7.90
CA ILE A 386 44.15 34.84 -8.46
C ILE A 386 45.12 34.31 -9.53
N GLN A 387 45.07 34.89 -10.70
CA GLN A 387 45.94 34.50 -11.81
C GLN A 387 46.57 35.73 -12.51
N ALA A 388 47.86 35.67 -12.77
CA ALA A 388 48.53 36.66 -13.57
C ALA A 388 48.03 36.62 -15.02
N THR A 389 47.67 37.78 -15.55
CA THR A 389 47.16 37.93 -16.93
C THR A 389 48.29 37.91 -17.98
N SER A 390 49.50 38.16 -17.56
CA SER A 390 50.68 38.18 -18.43
C SER A 390 51.85 37.51 -17.75
N VAL A 391 52.60 36.71 -18.49
CA VAL A 391 53.78 36.01 -18.01
C VAL A 391 54.98 36.60 -18.73
N TYR A 392 55.92 37.14 -17.97
CA TYR A 392 57.14 37.69 -18.51
C TYR A 392 58.32 36.73 -18.25
N PRO A 393 59.15 36.44 -19.26
CA PRO A 393 60.34 35.60 -19.05
C PRO A 393 61.26 36.13 -17.94
N GLY A 394 61.64 35.26 -17.01
CA GLY A 394 62.48 35.62 -15.88
C GLY A 394 61.77 36.43 -14.77
N ALA A 395 60.48 36.68 -14.88
CA ALA A 395 59.74 37.33 -13.82
C ALA A 395 59.16 36.29 -12.86
N TYR A 396 58.99 36.69 -11.60
CA TYR A 396 58.42 35.93 -10.55
C TYR A 396 57.34 36.80 -9.89
N ASN A 397 56.19 36.18 -9.52
CA ASN A 397 55.07 36.86 -8.91
C ASN A 397 54.92 36.40 -7.43
N ALA A 398 54.81 37.39 -6.55
CA ALA A 398 54.44 37.19 -5.17
C ALA A 398 52.99 37.67 -4.95
N PHE A 399 52.21 36.91 -4.21
CA PHE A 399 50.82 37.21 -3.93
C PHE A 399 50.64 37.44 -2.45
N GLN A 400 49.95 38.53 -2.07
CA GLN A 400 49.64 38.85 -0.68
C GLN A 400 48.30 39.57 -0.52
N ILE A 401 47.72 39.52 0.70
CA ILE A 401 46.57 40.35 1.05
C ILE A 401 47.11 41.65 1.61
N ARG A 402 46.97 42.74 0.85
CA ARG A 402 47.44 44.06 1.22
C ARG A 402 46.58 44.75 2.26
N ALA A 403 45.26 44.60 2.15
CA ALA A 403 44.27 45.23 3.04
C ALA A 403 43.00 44.42 3.12
N GLY A 404 42.16 44.72 4.11
CA GLY A 404 40.81 44.19 4.27
C GLY A 404 40.70 42.91 5.13
N ASN A 405 41.83 42.29 5.50
CA ASN A 405 41.86 41.04 6.28
C ASN A 405 42.32 41.26 7.73
N SER A 406 41.82 42.27 8.38
CA SER A 406 42.22 42.62 9.75
C SER A 406 42.00 41.52 10.79
N GLN A 407 41.02 40.67 10.58
CA GLN A 407 40.66 39.57 11.49
C GLN A 407 41.34 38.24 11.17
N GLY A 408 42.06 38.17 10.02
CA GLY A 408 42.76 36.96 9.60
C GLY A 408 41.82 35.84 9.15
N ASP A 409 40.64 36.17 8.64
CA ASP A 409 39.67 35.20 8.17
C ASP A 409 40.08 34.54 6.84
N PHE A 410 41.02 35.16 6.12
CA PHE A 410 41.51 34.71 4.83
C PHE A 410 43.04 34.59 4.84
N TYR A 411 43.58 33.70 3.99
CA TYR A 411 45.02 33.65 3.65
C TYR A 411 45.24 33.30 2.18
N ILE A 412 46.43 33.57 1.65
CA ILE A 412 46.79 33.21 0.29
C ILE A 412 47.66 31.96 0.32
N ARG A 413 47.27 30.98 -0.49
CA ARG A 413 48.08 29.81 -0.80
C ARG A 413 48.57 29.90 -2.23
N GLN A 414 49.87 30.08 -2.39
CA GLN A 414 50.49 30.11 -3.73
C GLN A 414 50.44 28.72 -4.37
N ILE A 415 49.94 28.65 -5.60
CA ILE A 415 49.84 27.40 -6.36
C ILE A 415 51.09 27.24 -7.22
N ASN A 416 51.46 28.29 -7.95
CA ASN A 416 52.62 28.35 -8.81
C ASN A 416 53.08 29.82 -9.00
N ASN A 417 54.04 30.06 -9.88
CA ASN A 417 54.54 31.39 -10.16
C ASN A 417 53.51 32.36 -10.75
N VAL A 418 52.44 31.87 -11.33
CA VAL A 418 51.45 32.70 -12.02
C VAL A 418 50.07 32.67 -11.36
N SER A 419 49.85 31.83 -10.33
CA SER A 419 48.55 31.70 -9.68
C SER A 419 48.65 31.44 -8.19
N ALA A 420 47.66 31.94 -7.46
CA ALA A 420 47.46 31.72 -6.03
C ALA A 420 45.97 31.58 -5.73
N MET A 421 45.66 30.91 -4.63
CA MET A 421 44.30 30.69 -4.12
C MET A 421 44.08 31.53 -2.87
N LEU A 422 43.01 32.30 -2.86
CA LEU A 422 42.48 32.89 -1.65
C LEU A 422 41.67 31.82 -0.90
N VAL A 423 42.05 31.54 0.32
CA VAL A 423 41.45 30.49 1.14
C VAL A 423 40.80 31.13 2.35
N LEU A 424 39.56 30.71 2.65
CA LEU A 424 38.87 31.04 3.89
C LEU A 424 39.45 30.16 5.02
N ALA A 425 39.99 30.79 6.05
CA ALA A 425 40.64 30.13 7.17
C ALA A 425 39.72 29.85 8.36
N ARG A 426 38.69 30.66 8.52
CA ARG A 426 37.71 30.56 9.60
C ARG A 426 36.28 30.62 9.07
N PRO A 427 35.31 29.90 9.68
CA PRO A 427 33.93 30.06 9.30
C PRO A 427 33.46 31.49 9.53
N VAL A 428 32.79 32.07 8.55
CA VAL A 428 32.26 33.43 8.61
C VAL A 428 30.75 33.37 8.58
N THR A 429 30.11 34.18 9.46
CA THR A 429 28.68 34.30 9.53
C THR A 429 28.22 35.56 8.84
N GLY A 430 27.19 35.45 7.95
CA GLY A 430 26.62 36.60 7.27
C GLY A 430 25.30 37.08 7.93
N PRO A 431 24.70 38.16 7.41
CA PRO A 431 25.17 38.94 6.26
C PRO A 431 26.37 39.80 6.56
N ARG A 432 27.42 39.72 5.76
CA ARG A 432 28.66 40.45 5.92
C ARG A 432 29.34 40.71 4.60
N GLU A 433 30.11 41.81 4.54
CA GLU A 433 30.90 42.18 3.37
C GLU A 433 32.38 42.31 3.73
N TYR A 434 33.22 41.73 2.91
CA TYR A 434 34.70 41.92 2.96
C TYR A 434 35.17 42.59 1.69
N VAL A 435 36.03 43.59 1.82
CA VAL A 435 36.71 44.22 0.71
C VAL A 435 38.21 43.91 0.87
N LEU A 436 38.68 42.95 0.08
CA LEU A 436 40.06 42.46 0.14
C LEU A 436 40.89 43.03 -1.00
N ASP A 437 41.98 43.70 -0.69
CA ASP A 437 42.95 44.11 -1.68
C ASP A 437 44.02 42.99 -1.82
N LEU A 438 43.88 42.20 -2.88
CA LEU A 438 44.76 41.10 -3.22
C LEU A 438 45.83 41.63 -4.15
N GLU A 439 47.08 41.75 -3.67
CA GLU A 439 48.20 42.33 -4.40
C GLU A 439 49.05 41.24 -5.03
N MET A 440 49.31 41.42 -6.30
CA MET A 440 50.32 40.68 -7.04
C MET A 440 51.49 41.57 -7.34
N VAL A 441 52.67 41.23 -6.83
CA VAL A 441 53.93 41.93 -7.09
C VAL A 441 54.75 41.10 -8.06
N THR A 442 54.92 41.65 -9.26
CA THR A 442 55.78 41.07 -10.31
C THR A 442 57.19 41.65 -10.19
N MET A 443 58.16 40.79 -10.05
CA MET A 443 59.59 41.16 -9.91
C MET A 443 60.41 40.45 -10.97
N ASN A 444 61.34 41.21 -11.57
CA ASN A 444 62.43 40.68 -12.47
C ASN A 444 63.75 41.22 -11.99
N SER A 445 64.54 40.37 -11.35
CA SER A 445 65.82 40.76 -10.76
C SER A 445 66.89 41.14 -11.81
N LEU A 446 66.79 40.55 -13.00
CA LEU A 446 67.74 40.85 -14.09
C LEU A 446 67.53 42.23 -14.70
N MET A 447 66.26 42.69 -14.71
CA MET A 447 65.85 43.97 -15.27
C MET A 447 65.59 45.04 -14.19
N SER A 448 65.88 44.75 -12.94
CA SER A 448 65.51 45.61 -11.79
C SER A 448 64.07 46.13 -11.85
N TYR A 449 63.16 45.31 -12.37
CA TYR A 449 61.79 45.67 -12.60
C TYR A 449 60.95 45.18 -11.43
N ARG A 450 60.10 46.05 -10.89
CA ARG A 450 59.07 45.75 -9.90
C ARG A 450 57.81 46.47 -10.26
N ALA A 451 56.71 45.75 -10.39
CA ALA A 451 55.36 46.30 -10.56
C ALA A 451 54.38 45.63 -9.59
N SER A 452 53.42 46.38 -9.14
CA SER A 452 52.36 45.90 -8.30
C SER A 452 51.03 46.12 -9.01
N SER A 453 50.16 45.15 -8.93
CA SER A 453 48.75 45.26 -9.33
C SER A 453 47.86 44.72 -8.24
N VAL A 454 46.71 45.32 -8.05
CA VAL A 454 45.74 44.96 -7.00
C VAL A 454 44.45 44.47 -7.63
N LEU A 455 44.00 43.33 -7.15
CA LEU A 455 42.63 42.86 -7.33
C LEU A 455 41.84 43.23 -6.09
N ARG A 456 40.92 44.18 -6.19
CA ARG A 456 39.99 44.53 -5.12
C ARG A 456 38.80 43.60 -5.22
N LEU A 457 38.80 42.57 -4.37
CA LEU A 457 37.76 41.56 -4.31
C LEU A 457 36.74 41.90 -3.22
N THR A 458 35.49 42.16 -3.59
CA THR A 458 34.40 42.28 -2.65
C THR A 458 33.75 40.92 -2.52
N VAL A 459 33.77 40.36 -1.29
CA VAL A 459 33.16 39.08 -0.94
C VAL A 459 31.93 39.36 -0.11
N PHE A 460 30.76 39.02 -0.62
CA PHE A 460 29.51 39.06 0.10
C PHE A 460 29.28 37.69 0.78
N VAL A 461 29.00 37.71 2.07
CA VAL A 461 28.64 36.51 2.84
C VAL A 461 27.12 36.52 2.99
N GLY A 462 26.45 35.53 2.45
CA GLY A 462 25.00 35.36 2.56
C GLY A 462 24.57 35.15 4.00
N ALA A 463 23.31 35.42 4.30
CA ALA A 463 22.75 35.24 5.64
C ALA A 463 22.58 33.75 6.03
N TYR A 464 22.55 32.85 5.04
CA TYR A 464 22.22 31.44 5.24
C TYR A 464 23.37 30.54 4.78
N THR A 465 23.33 29.28 5.21
CA THR A 465 24.33 28.24 4.91
C THR A 465 24.13 27.59 3.54
N PHE A 466 23.13 28.02 2.78
CA PHE A 466 22.75 27.52 1.45
C PHE A 466 22.65 28.64 0.42
#